data_9835c187f3afc3850b01d005158dab3a
#
_entry.id   9835c187f3afc3850b01d005158dab3a
#
_cell.length_a   1.000
_cell.length_b   1.000
_cell.length_c   1.000
_cell.angle_alpha   90.00
_cell.angle_beta   90.00
_cell.angle_gamma   90.00
#
_symmetry.space_group_name_H-M   'P 1'
#
loop_
_entity.id
_entity.type
_entity.pdbx_description
1 polymer ?
#
loop_
_entity_poly.entity_id
_entity_poly.type
_entity_poly.pdbx_seq_one_letter_code
_entity_poly.pdbx_strand_id
1 'polypeptide(L)'
;MAFTNNVMIVRHKLLENLVALWKEDQLVEKIDRIPIEFSPRRSQAVGRCCIHKERAVTKYKSLPLLGWDMSDETDELTPLSEYAKKALERRGKIKENILCVIDEACSSCVQVNYEVSNLCRGCVARSCYMNCPKGAVHFDKKTGQAHIDHDTCISCGICHKSCPYHAIVYIPVPCEEACPVKAISKDEHNIEHINEDKCIYCGKCLNACPFGAIFEISQVFDILEAIRAGEKLIAIPAPSILGQFKATIDQVYGALKEVGFADVIEVAEGAMETTSNEAHELLEKLEEGQNFMTTSCCPSYIELVNKHIPDMKKYVSSTGSPMYYAARIAKKKYPDAKVVFIGPCIAKRKEAQRDECVDYVMTFEELHPLFRGLGIELEQATPYKVAKESVCEAHGFAQAGGVAGAVQAYLGPKAQGIKVLQFSDFNKKNIGVLRAYAKTGKVDAQFIEMMACEGGCVTGPSAHNDPVSGRRQLNQDLLKRTLKYENYHEGNEEGNQ
;
A
#
# COMPACT_ATOMS: atom_id res chain seq x y z
N MET A 1 -10.00 17.56 -2.70
CA MET A 1 -8.57 17.26 -2.53
C MET A 1 -8.45 15.90 -1.92
N ALA A 2 -7.51 15.13 -2.37
CA ALA A 2 -7.15 13.86 -1.75
C ALA A 2 -6.82 14.06 -0.28
N PHE A 3 -6.83 12.97 0.49
CA PHE A 3 -6.29 12.98 1.84
C PHE A 3 -4.83 13.41 1.76
N THR A 4 -4.48 14.51 2.39
CA THR A 4 -3.15 15.08 2.28
C THR A 4 -2.57 15.36 3.64
N ASN A 5 -1.47 14.67 3.93
CA ASN A 5 -0.49 15.21 4.87
C ASN A 5 0.67 15.83 4.08
N ASN A 6 1.51 16.59 4.74
CA ASN A 6 2.61 17.29 4.06
C ASN A 6 3.62 16.32 3.42
N VAL A 7 3.76 15.11 3.94
CA VAL A 7 4.64 14.06 3.37
C VAL A 7 4.18 13.68 1.97
N MET A 8 2.86 13.44 1.80
CA MET A 8 2.27 13.11 0.49
C MET A 8 2.44 14.27 -0.49
N ILE A 9 2.18 15.51 -0.04
CA ILE A 9 2.34 16.70 -0.89
C ILE A 9 3.78 16.82 -1.42
N VAL A 10 4.77 16.63 -0.55
CA VAL A 10 6.19 16.69 -0.94
C VAL A 10 6.53 15.56 -1.92
N ARG A 11 6.07 14.34 -1.67
CA ARG A 11 6.29 13.18 -2.55
C ARG A 11 5.68 13.42 -3.94
N HIS A 12 4.42 13.87 -3.99
CA HIS A 12 3.74 14.16 -5.25
C HIS A 12 4.45 15.26 -6.03
N LYS A 13 4.77 16.39 -5.39
CA LYS A 13 5.49 17.47 -6.05
C LYS A 13 6.85 17.05 -6.58
N LEU A 14 7.55 16.19 -5.84
CA LEU A 14 8.86 15.71 -6.26
C LEU A 14 8.73 14.84 -7.52
N LEU A 15 7.81 13.87 -7.52
CA LEU A 15 7.57 13.03 -8.71
C LEU A 15 7.03 13.85 -9.90
N GLU A 16 6.11 14.80 -9.67
CA GLU A 16 5.59 15.71 -10.70
C GLU A 16 6.73 16.47 -11.38
N ASN A 17 7.67 17.05 -10.60
CA ASN A 17 8.81 17.77 -11.16
C ASN A 17 9.76 16.84 -11.94
N LEU A 18 10.04 15.64 -11.40
CA LEU A 18 10.90 14.67 -12.10
C LEU A 18 10.29 14.26 -13.45
N VAL A 19 8.98 13.99 -13.49
CA VAL A 19 8.27 13.64 -14.71
C VAL A 19 8.21 14.81 -15.70
N ALA A 20 8.00 16.04 -15.23
CA ALA A 20 8.03 17.23 -16.06
C ALA A 20 9.41 17.44 -16.73
N LEU A 21 10.48 17.28 -15.96
CA LEU A 21 11.85 17.34 -16.52
C LEU A 21 12.13 16.22 -17.52
N TRP A 22 11.58 15.02 -17.25
CA TRP A 22 11.70 13.91 -18.20
C TRP A 22 10.98 14.20 -19.52
N LYS A 23 9.76 14.76 -19.45
CA LYS A 23 8.98 15.15 -20.64
C LYS A 23 9.74 16.15 -21.52
N GLU A 24 10.47 17.06 -20.90
CA GLU A 24 11.28 18.09 -21.57
C GLU A 24 12.67 17.62 -22.02
N ASP A 25 13.01 16.33 -21.83
CA ASP A 25 14.38 15.76 -22.02
C ASP A 25 15.49 16.43 -21.20
N GLN A 26 15.12 17.04 -20.06
CA GLN A 26 16.03 17.80 -19.20
C GLN A 26 16.29 17.11 -17.85
N LEU A 27 15.80 15.89 -17.64
CA LEU A 27 15.88 15.21 -16.33
C LEU A 27 17.34 15.09 -15.88
N VAL A 28 18.22 14.52 -16.72
CA VAL A 28 19.64 14.31 -16.36
C VAL A 28 20.36 15.64 -16.16
N GLU A 29 20.07 16.65 -16.96
CA GLU A 29 20.75 17.96 -16.89
C GLU A 29 20.35 18.77 -15.64
N LYS A 30 19.07 18.70 -15.25
CA LYS A 30 18.50 19.61 -14.23
C LYS A 30 18.19 18.96 -12.89
N ILE A 31 18.20 17.64 -12.77
CA ILE A 31 17.78 16.95 -11.54
C ILE A 31 18.60 17.36 -10.31
N ASP A 32 19.89 17.65 -10.47
CA ASP A 32 20.77 18.10 -9.38
C ASP A 32 20.35 19.46 -8.79
N ARG A 33 19.48 20.21 -9.47
CA ARG A 33 18.90 21.48 -8.99
C ARG A 33 17.68 21.29 -8.09
N ILE A 34 16.97 20.17 -8.23
CA ILE A 34 15.73 19.90 -7.48
C ILE A 34 15.89 20.10 -5.97
N PRO A 35 16.93 19.59 -5.29
CA PRO A 35 17.10 19.83 -3.86
C PRO A 35 17.21 21.33 -3.51
N ILE A 36 17.79 22.13 -4.41
CA ILE A 36 17.96 23.58 -4.20
C ILE A 36 16.64 24.31 -4.45
N GLU A 37 15.85 23.89 -5.44
CA GLU A 37 14.54 24.47 -5.77
C GLU A 37 13.50 24.17 -4.69
N PHE A 38 13.53 22.96 -4.12
CA PHE A 38 12.68 22.61 -2.99
C PHE A 38 13.05 23.31 -1.68
N SER A 39 14.36 23.64 -1.51
CA SER A 39 14.86 24.26 -0.29
C SER A 39 15.82 25.43 -0.64
N PRO A 40 15.30 26.57 -1.19
CA PRO A 40 16.11 27.73 -1.53
C PRO A 40 16.58 28.47 -0.28
N ARG A 41 17.76 29.13 -0.35
CA ARG A 41 18.40 29.81 0.79
C ARG A 41 17.53 30.87 1.48
N ARG A 42 16.60 31.47 0.75
CA ARG A 42 15.70 32.52 1.27
C ARG A 42 14.26 32.04 1.39
N SER A 43 14.08 30.76 1.63
CA SER A 43 12.74 30.22 1.87
C SER A 43 12.19 30.72 3.20
N GLN A 44 10.91 31.11 3.20
CA GLN A 44 10.15 31.37 4.42
C GLN A 44 9.51 30.09 4.97
N ALA A 45 9.64 28.97 4.26
CA ALA A 45 9.11 27.69 4.71
C ALA A 45 9.91 27.19 5.92
N VAL A 46 9.18 26.79 6.96
CA VAL A 46 9.78 26.18 8.15
C VAL A 46 10.12 24.74 7.82
N GLY A 47 11.40 24.48 7.62
CA GLY A 47 11.92 23.10 7.48
C GLY A 47 12.03 22.40 8.83
N ARG A 48 12.22 21.08 8.79
CA ARG A 48 12.48 20.28 10.00
C ARG A 48 13.84 20.58 10.62
N CYS A 49 14.81 20.92 9.80
CA CYS A 49 16.19 21.19 10.19
C CYS A 49 16.76 22.34 9.36
N CYS A 50 18.08 22.44 9.29
CA CYS A 50 18.75 23.41 8.44
C CYS A 50 18.54 23.09 6.95
N ILE A 51 18.71 24.11 6.11
CA ILE A 51 18.54 24.01 4.66
C ILE A 51 19.42 22.91 4.01
N HIS A 52 20.57 22.64 4.57
CA HIS A 52 21.49 21.61 4.03
C HIS A 52 20.93 20.21 4.25
N LYS A 53 20.37 19.95 5.46
CA LYS A 53 19.69 18.69 5.76
C LYS A 53 18.44 18.50 4.88
N GLU A 54 17.63 19.55 4.69
CA GLU A 54 16.46 19.47 3.82
C GLU A 54 16.82 19.16 2.37
N ARG A 55 17.92 19.70 1.86
CA ARG A 55 18.44 19.39 0.52
C ARG A 55 18.93 17.95 0.42
N ALA A 56 19.68 17.46 1.42
CA ALA A 56 20.09 16.06 1.48
C ALA A 56 18.87 15.13 1.48
N VAL A 57 17.88 15.38 2.35
CA VAL A 57 16.64 14.62 2.39
C VAL A 57 15.93 14.61 1.02
N THR A 58 15.91 15.75 0.30
CA THR A 58 15.27 15.81 -1.02
C THR A 58 16.08 15.01 -2.06
N LYS A 59 17.44 15.08 -2.01
CA LYS A 59 18.32 14.26 -2.86
C LYS A 59 17.96 12.77 -2.69
N TYR A 60 18.00 12.27 -1.47
CA TYR A 60 17.78 10.85 -1.21
C TYR A 60 16.32 10.40 -1.43
N LYS A 61 15.32 11.26 -1.21
CA LYS A 61 13.93 10.99 -1.59
C LYS A 61 13.72 10.84 -3.11
N SER A 62 14.61 11.40 -3.92
CA SER A 62 14.56 11.24 -5.37
C SER A 62 14.99 9.85 -5.85
N LEU A 63 15.86 9.15 -5.09
CA LEU A 63 16.38 7.84 -5.48
C LEU A 63 15.27 6.79 -5.65
N PRO A 64 14.39 6.51 -4.65
CA PRO A 64 13.33 5.54 -4.82
C PRO A 64 12.30 5.94 -5.89
N LEU A 65 12.11 7.24 -6.15
CA LEU A 65 11.27 7.70 -7.25
C LEU A 65 11.88 7.42 -8.63
N LEU A 66 13.22 7.37 -8.72
CA LEU A 66 13.96 6.92 -9.90
C LEU A 66 14.11 5.39 -9.96
N GLY A 67 13.58 4.66 -8.98
CA GLY A 67 13.62 3.20 -8.90
C GLY A 67 14.89 2.61 -8.31
N TRP A 68 15.57 3.33 -7.41
CA TRP A 68 16.75 2.88 -6.68
C TRP A 68 16.41 2.56 -5.22
N ASP A 69 17.02 1.51 -4.68
CA ASP A 69 17.06 1.26 -3.24
C ASP A 69 18.17 2.16 -2.61
N MET A 70 18.05 2.45 -1.32
CA MET A 70 19.09 3.15 -0.59
C MET A 70 20.40 2.34 -0.51
N SER A 71 20.33 1.01 -0.58
CA SER A 71 21.50 0.13 -0.65
C SER A 71 22.29 0.24 -1.98
N ASP A 72 21.70 0.85 -3.01
CA ASP A 72 22.37 1.10 -4.29
C ASP A 72 23.28 2.33 -4.23
N GLU A 73 23.14 3.17 -3.20
CA GLU A 73 23.97 4.31 -2.95
C GLU A 73 25.26 3.85 -2.26
N THR A 74 26.39 3.99 -2.95
CA THR A 74 27.71 3.56 -2.46
C THR A 74 28.67 4.73 -2.29
N ASP A 75 28.31 5.92 -2.78
CA ASP A 75 29.12 7.13 -2.70
C ASP A 75 28.20 8.36 -2.63
N GLU A 76 28.17 9.00 -1.46
CA GLU A 76 27.37 10.21 -1.20
C GLU A 76 27.70 11.38 -2.15
N LEU A 77 28.88 11.39 -2.76
CA LEU A 77 29.30 12.41 -3.72
C LEU A 77 28.68 12.20 -5.11
N THR A 78 28.13 11.01 -5.39
CA THR A 78 27.48 10.73 -6.66
C THR A 78 26.28 11.68 -6.85
N PRO A 79 26.24 12.46 -7.95
CA PRO A 79 25.16 13.38 -8.24
C PRO A 79 23.89 12.62 -8.65
N LEU A 80 22.71 13.24 -8.46
CA LEU A 80 21.42 12.64 -8.88
C LEU A 80 21.37 12.41 -10.39
N SER A 81 22.06 13.21 -11.18
CA SER A 81 22.16 13.08 -12.64
C SER A 81 22.72 11.73 -13.09
N GLU A 82 23.68 11.16 -12.35
CA GLU A 82 24.20 9.81 -12.65
C GLU A 82 23.17 8.73 -12.36
N TYR A 83 22.42 8.84 -11.26
CA TYR A 83 21.32 7.92 -10.94
C TYR A 83 20.20 8.05 -11.96
N ALA A 84 19.83 9.26 -12.36
CA ALA A 84 18.82 9.51 -13.37
C ALA A 84 19.23 8.90 -14.72
N LYS A 85 20.47 9.11 -15.17
CA LYS A 85 21.00 8.53 -16.41
C LYS A 85 20.87 7.01 -16.41
N LYS A 86 21.38 6.35 -15.35
CA LYS A 86 21.30 4.89 -15.21
C LYS A 86 19.85 4.40 -15.12
N ALA A 87 18.94 5.16 -14.49
CA ALA A 87 17.53 4.81 -14.43
C ALA A 87 16.86 4.82 -15.82
N LEU A 88 17.19 5.81 -16.65
CA LEU A 88 16.68 5.90 -18.03
C LEU A 88 17.28 4.85 -18.98
N GLU A 89 18.47 4.35 -18.67
CA GLU A 89 19.13 3.27 -19.43
C GLU A 89 18.69 1.86 -18.98
N ARG A 90 18.10 1.75 -17.77
CA ARG A 90 17.70 0.47 -17.19
C ARG A 90 16.62 -0.20 -18.04
N ARG A 91 16.74 -1.51 -18.22
CA ARG A 91 15.73 -2.33 -18.91
C ARG A 91 15.43 -3.57 -18.08
N GLY A 92 14.16 -3.96 -18.05
CA GLY A 92 13.70 -5.15 -17.36
C GLY A 92 13.08 -4.90 -15.99
N LYS A 93 12.67 -5.99 -15.32
CA LYS A 93 12.01 -5.94 -14.02
C LYS A 93 12.98 -5.60 -12.89
N ILE A 94 12.57 -4.73 -12.00
CA ILE A 94 13.23 -4.55 -10.70
C ILE A 94 12.95 -5.81 -9.88
N LYS A 95 13.99 -6.54 -9.50
CA LYS A 95 13.89 -7.80 -8.74
C LYS A 95 14.24 -7.66 -7.25
N GLU A 96 14.64 -6.47 -6.84
CA GLU A 96 15.15 -6.15 -5.52
C GLU A 96 14.04 -5.75 -4.55
N ASN A 97 14.40 -5.07 -3.48
CA ASN A 97 13.46 -4.60 -2.49
C ASN A 97 12.41 -3.68 -3.12
N ILE A 98 11.19 -3.72 -2.57
CA ILE A 98 10.09 -2.87 -3.04
C ILE A 98 9.79 -1.71 -2.09
N LEU A 99 10.40 -1.74 -0.91
CA LEU A 99 10.34 -0.69 0.11
C LEU A 99 11.76 -0.38 0.58
N CYS A 100 12.05 0.90 0.79
CA CYS A 100 13.29 1.35 1.40
C CYS A 100 13.02 2.32 2.56
N VAL A 101 14.01 2.48 3.42
CA VAL A 101 14.05 3.51 4.47
C VAL A 101 15.17 4.47 4.10
N ILE A 102 14.84 5.75 4.01
CA ILE A 102 15.79 6.83 3.75
C ILE A 102 16.33 7.31 5.09
N ASP A 103 17.58 7.02 5.39
CA ASP A 103 18.23 7.32 6.66
C ASP A 103 18.33 8.82 6.94
N GLU A 104 18.66 9.67 5.96
CA GLU A 104 18.65 11.12 6.12
C GLU A 104 17.28 11.68 6.48
N ALA A 105 16.23 11.04 6.02
CA ALA A 105 14.84 11.42 6.35
C ALA A 105 14.39 10.80 7.68
N CYS A 106 14.93 9.67 8.10
CA CYS A 106 14.62 9.02 9.34
C CYS A 106 15.04 9.91 10.52
N SER A 107 14.13 10.10 11.49
CA SER A 107 14.38 10.94 12.67
C SER A 107 15.01 10.18 13.82
N SER A 108 15.30 8.89 13.66
CA SER A 108 15.79 8.01 14.74
C SER A 108 14.93 8.16 15.99
N CYS A 109 13.62 8.02 15.85
CA CYS A 109 12.64 8.22 16.91
C CYS A 109 13.09 7.51 18.20
N VAL A 110 13.03 8.19 19.33
CA VAL A 110 13.52 7.64 20.61
C VAL A 110 12.76 6.36 20.95
N GLN A 111 13.48 5.36 21.38
CA GLN A 111 12.99 3.99 21.56
C GLN A 111 12.01 3.81 22.72
N VAL A 112 11.80 4.80 23.51
CA VAL A 112 10.90 4.66 24.54
C VAL A 112 9.83 5.52 24.69
N ASN A 113 8.81 5.34 25.04
CA ASN A 113 7.81 5.25 25.24
C ASN A 113 6.95 5.89 26.31
N TYR A 114 7.46 6.34 27.42
CA TYR A 114 6.75 7.09 28.46
C TYR A 114 7.62 8.20 29.01
N GLU A 115 7.12 9.45 28.89
CA GLU A 115 7.77 10.65 29.42
C GLU A 115 6.86 11.37 30.41
N VAL A 116 7.44 11.98 31.41
CA VAL A 116 6.69 12.82 32.34
C VAL A 116 6.63 14.24 31.80
N SER A 117 5.43 14.71 31.50
CA SER A 117 5.22 16.07 31.05
C SER A 117 5.23 17.10 32.18
N ASN A 118 5.29 18.37 31.83
CA ASN A 118 5.19 19.51 32.78
C ASN A 118 3.84 19.59 33.50
N LEU A 119 2.85 18.78 33.15
CA LEU A 119 1.58 18.65 33.86
C LEU A 119 1.72 17.87 35.17
N CYS A 120 2.87 17.28 35.46
CA CYS A 120 3.12 16.58 36.71
C CYS A 120 3.02 17.54 37.89
N ARG A 121 2.16 17.20 38.85
CA ARG A 121 1.88 18.03 40.05
C ARG A 121 2.70 17.60 41.30
N GLY A 122 3.60 16.63 41.18
CA GLY A 122 4.33 16.12 42.31
C GLY A 122 3.41 15.61 43.45
N CYS A 123 2.31 14.94 43.10
CA CYS A 123 1.22 14.58 44.00
C CYS A 123 1.70 13.68 45.17
N VAL A 124 1.00 13.76 46.30
CA VAL A 124 1.34 12.95 47.50
C VAL A 124 1.09 11.46 47.25
N ALA A 125 0.09 11.11 46.44
CA ALA A 125 -0.27 9.71 46.19
C ALA A 125 0.84 8.93 45.46
N ARG A 126 1.66 9.61 44.62
CA ARG A 126 2.80 9.02 43.91
C ARG A 126 2.49 7.67 43.25
N SER A 127 1.28 7.51 42.72
CA SER A 127 0.81 6.23 42.16
C SER A 127 1.73 5.70 41.05
N CYS A 128 2.35 6.58 40.26
CA CYS A 128 3.31 6.21 39.20
C CYS A 128 4.57 5.53 39.78
N TYR A 129 5.07 6.01 40.93
CA TYR A 129 6.21 5.45 41.62
C TYR A 129 5.84 4.14 42.33
N MET A 130 4.74 4.17 43.09
CA MET A 130 4.32 3.03 43.93
C MET A 130 3.97 1.78 43.11
N ASN A 131 3.49 1.98 41.89
CA ASN A 131 3.10 0.90 40.95
C ASN A 131 4.19 0.54 39.93
N CYS A 132 5.36 1.16 39.98
CA CYS A 132 6.43 0.84 39.05
C CYS A 132 7.15 -0.47 39.45
N PRO A 133 7.03 -1.57 38.66
CA PRO A 133 7.60 -2.87 39.03
C PRO A 133 9.14 -2.89 38.99
N LYS A 134 9.75 -1.90 38.32
CA LYS A 134 11.21 -1.78 38.20
C LYS A 134 11.79 -0.62 38.99
N GLY A 135 10.96 0.16 39.71
CA GLY A 135 11.42 1.32 40.45
C GLY A 135 12.01 2.46 39.56
N ALA A 136 11.67 2.46 38.29
CA ALA A 136 12.22 3.41 37.30
C ALA A 136 11.69 4.85 37.42
N VAL A 137 10.71 5.10 38.31
CA VAL A 137 10.16 6.44 38.51
C VAL A 137 10.80 7.09 39.70
N HIS A 138 11.38 8.28 39.50
CA HIS A 138 12.02 9.07 40.56
C HIS A 138 11.38 10.45 40.67
N PHE A 139 11.71 11.21 41.71
CA PHE A 139 11.24 12.58 41.93
C PHE A 139 12.41 13.55 42.04
N ASP A 140 12.35 14.59 41.26
CA ASP A 140 13.28 15.71 41.37
C ASP A 140 13.04 16.44 42.70
N LYS A 141 14.12 16.64 43.48
CA LYS A 141 14.04 17.25 44.83
C LYS A 141 13.69 18.76 44.79
N LYS A 142 13.94 19.44 43.69
CA LYS A 142 13.70 20.89 43.60
C LYS A 142 12.30 21.19 43.07
N THR A 143 11.86 20.47 42.05
CA THR A 143 10.56 20.69 41.45
C THR A 143 9.45 19.83 42.01
N GLY A 144 9.79 18.72 42.66
CA GLY A 144 8.84 17.72 43.15
C GLY A 144 8.21 16.88 42.05
N GLN A 145 8.57 17.10 40.79
CA GLN A 145 8.02 16.38 39.62
C GLN A 145 8.68 15.01 39.49
N ALA A 146 7.89 14.07 38.97
CA ALA A 146 8.40 12.75 38.64
C ALA A 146 9.25 12.83 37.34
N HIS A 147 10.21 11.92 37.20
CA HIS A 147 10.91 11.60 35.97
C HIS A 147 11.08 10.07 35.87
N ILE A 148 11.24 9.58 34.66
CA ILE A 148 11.43 8.15 34.39
C ILE A 148 12.87 7.92 33.98
N ASP A 149 13.52 7.00 34.69
CA ASP A 149 14.82 6.51 34.28
C ASP A 149 14.66 5.47 33.17
N HIS A 150 15.12 5.81 31.99
CA HIS A 150 14.93 5.01 30.79
C HIS A 150 15.82 3.77 30.74
N ASP A 151 16.93 3.74 31.46
CA ASP A 151 17.81 2.58 31.53
C ASP A 151 17.17 1.43 32.32
N THR A 152 16.37 1.74 33.31
CA THR A 152 15.64 0.75 34.14
C THR A 152 14.19 0.54 33.70
N CYS A 153 13.63 1.43 32.89
CA CYS A 153 12.24 1.39 32.44
C CYS A 153 12.02 0.28 31.42
N ILE A 154 11.03 -0.58 31.67
CA ILE A 154 10.60 -1.65 30.74
C ILE A 154 9.39 -1.27 29.89
N SER A 155 9.02 -0.02 29.87
CA SER A 155 7.91 0.53 29.06
C SER A 155 6.56 -0.20 29.21
N CYS A 156 6.24 -0.67 30.42
CA CYS A 156 5.01 -1.42 30.71
C CYS A 156 3.73 -0.57 30.77
N GLY A 157 3.84 0.76 30.84
CA GLY A 157 2.72 1.70 30.85
C GLY A 157 1.89 1.78 32.14
N ILE A 158 2.26 1.07 33.20
CA ILE A 158 1.52 1.09 34.47
C ILE A 158 1.49 2.51 35.07
N CYS A 159 2.62 3.21 35.05
CA CYS A 159 2.73 4.60 35.52
C CYS A 159 1.82 5.56 34.75
N HIS A 160 1.70 5.40 33.44
CA HIS A 160 0.79 6.17 32.59
C HIS A 160 -0.68 5.94 32.99
N LYS A 161 -1.09 4.69 33.16
CA LYS A 161 -2.46 4.32 33.54
C LYS A 161 -2.82 4.75 34.97
N SER A 162 -1.84 4.75 35.89
CA SER A 162 -2.08 5.09 37.29
C SER A 162 -2.01 6.58 37.60
N CYS A 163 -1.57 7.41 36.67
CA CYS A 163 -1.46 8.85 36.87
C CYS A 163 -2.84 9.55 36.76
N PRO A 164 -3.40 10.11 37.87
CA PRO A 164 -4.70 10.75 37.84
C PRO A 164 -4.72 12.09 37.07
N TYR A 165 -3.55 12.66 36.81
CA TYR A 165 -3.40 13.91 36.03
C TYR A 165 -3.04 13.66 34.57
N HIS A 166 -2.91 12.39 34.14
CA HIS A 166 -2.45 12.05 32.79
C HIS A 166 -1.15 12.75 32.38
N ALA A 167 -0.29 13.02 33.37
CA ALA A 167 0.96 13.75 33.18
C ALA A 167 2.07 12.89 32.58
N ILE A 168 1.87 11.59 32.45
CA ILE A 168 2.80 10.66 31.80
C ILE A 168 2.30 10.36 30.42
N VAL A 169 3.09 10.68 29.39
CA VAL A 169 2.72 10.61 27.98
C VAL A 169 3.41 9.40 27.35
N TYR A 170 2.67 8.66 26.54
CA TYR A 170 3.22 7.62 25.69
C TYR A 170 3.77 8.25 24.39
N ILE A 171 5.02 7.94 24.06
CA ILE A 171 5.68 8.39 22.85
C ILE A 171 5.93 7.16 21.96
N PRO A 172 5.16 6.95 20.88
CA PRO A 172 5.34 5.83 19.99
C PRO A 172 6.55 6.00 19.08
N VAL A 173 7.07 4.89 18.56
CA VAL A 173 7.80 4.84 17.29
C VAL A 173 6.80 4.48 16.20
N PRO A 174 6.32 5.44 15.40
CA PRO A 174 5.10 5.24 14.60
C PRO A 174 5.18 4.09 13.60
N CYS A 175 6.32 3.90 12.94
CA CYS A 175 6.51 2.84 11.94
C CYS A 175 6.59 1.44 12.60
N GLU A 176 7.27 1.30 13.75
CA GLU A 176 7.32 0.04 14.50
C GLU A 176 5.94 -0.34 15.07
N GLU A 177 5.21 0.65 15.60
CA GLU A 177 3.89 0.42 16.18
C GLU A 177 2.85 0.06 15.12
N ALA A 178 2.93 0.69 13.94
CA ALA A 178 2.06 0.39 12.81
C ALA A 178 2.34 -0.99 12.19
N CYS A 179 3.52 -1.58 12.45
CA CYS A 179 3.88 -2.87 11.86
C CYS A 179 3.22 -4.04 12.62
N PRO A 180 2.24 -4.74 12.02
CA PRO A 180 1.50 -5.79 12.71
C PRO A 180 2.33 -7.04 12.98
N VAL A 181 3.40 -7.24 12.21
CA VAL A 181 4.28 -8.40 12.26
C VAL A 181 5.66 -8.09 12.86
N LYS A 182 5.87 -6.85 13.34
CA LYS A 182 7.15 -6.39 13.91
C LYS A 182 8.35 -6.64 12.97
N ALA A 183 8.17 -6.29 11.71
CA ALA A 183 9.22 -6.36 10.71
C ALA A 183 10.13 -5.11 10.69
N ILE A 184 9.81 -4.09 11.50
CA ILE A 184 10.59 -2.84 11.57
C ILE A 184 11.24 -2.78 12.94
N SER A 185 12.52 -2.48 12.95
CA SER A 185 13.34 -2.29 14.15
C SER A 185 14.56 -1.43 13.82
N LYS A 186 15.19 -0.88 14.85
CA LYS A 186 16.41 -0.11 14.67
C LYS A 186 17.62 -1.00 14.43
N ASP A 187 18.51 -0.50 13.60
CA ASP A 187 19.86 -1.05 13.41
C ASP A 187 20.86 -0.54 14.49
N GLU A 188 22.14 -0.85 14.30
CA GLU A 188 23.23 -0.42 15.19
C GLU A 188 23.46 1.11 15.18
N HIS A 189 22.98 1.82 14.17
CA HIS A 189 23.03 3.27 14.03
C HIS A 189 21.76 3.97 14.52
N ASN A 190 20.82 3.23 15.13
CA ASN A 190 19.51 3.71 15.53
C ASN A 190 18.61 4.17 14.36
N ILE A 191 18.88 3.74 13.14
CA ILE A 191 18.06 3.96 11.97
C ILE A 191 17.06 2.81 11.84
N GLU A 192 15.83 3.12 11.45
CA GLU A 192 14.81 2.10 11.22
C GLU A 192 15.17 1.24 10.00
N HIS A 193 15.05 -0.06 10.17
CA HIS A 193 15.31 -1.05 9.13
C HIS A 193 14.11 -1.98 8.96
N ILE A 194 13.81 -2.37 7.72
CA ILE A 194 12.74 -3.30 7.38
C ILE A 194 13.34 -4.70 7.17
N ASN A 195 12.97 -5.63 8.03
CA ASN A 195 13.36 -7.02 7.86
C ASN A 195 12.45 -7.69 6.82
N GLU A 196 13.01 -7.97 5.64
CA GLU A 196 12.30 -8.55 4.48
C GLU A 196 11.73 -9.95 4.78
N ASP A 197 12.39 -10.75 5.61
CA ASP A 197 11.91 -12.10 5.97
C ASP A 197 10.63 -12.06 6.82
N LYS A 198 10.40 -10.95 7.53
CA LYS A 198 9.20 -10.73 8.32
C LYS A 198 8.16 -9.85 7.64
N CYS A 199 8.57 -8.99 6.72
CA CYS A 199 7.71 -8.01 6.08
C CYS A 199 6.62 -8.67 5.22
N ILE A 200 5.36 -8.24 5.41
CA ILE A 200 4.20 -8.67 4.60
C ILE A 200 3.79 -7.62 3.56
N TYR A 201 4.57 -6.59 3.39
CA TYR A 201 4.39 -5.52 2.40
C TYR A 201 3.03 -4.80 2.48
N CYS A 202 2.40 -4.78 3.65
CA CYS A 202 1.08 -4.15 3.83
C CYS A 202 1.08 -2.61 3.74
N GLY A 203 2.25 -1.95 3.74
CA GLY A 203 2.41 -0.51 3.56
C GLY A 203 1.99 0.37 4.74
N LYS A 204 1.57 -0.17 5.88
CA LYS A 204 1.15 0.64 7.04
C LYS A 204 2.24 1.58 7.55
N CYS A 205 3.49 1.14 7.51
CA CYS A 205 4.65 1.93 7.92
C CYS A 205 4.89 3.16 7.05
N LEU A 206 4.60 3.07 5.76
CA LEU A 206 4.74 4.17 4.80
C LEU A 206 3.84 5.36 5.19
N ASN A 207 2.59 5.08 5.56
CA ASN A 207 1.63 6.10 5.97
C ASN A 207 1.80 6.55 7.43
N ALA A 208 2.40 5.70 8.27
CA ALA A 208 2.63 6.00 9.68
C ALA A 208 3.84 6.90 9.92
N CYS A 209 4.83 6.93 9.02
CA CYS A 209 6.04 7.71 9.21
C CYS A 209 5.79 9.21 9.01
N PRO A 210 5.84 10.05 10.07
CA PRO A 210 5.58 11.49 9.96
C PRO A 210 6.69 12.26 9.25
N PHE A 211 7.84 11.63 9.04
CA PHE A 211 8.99 12.23 8.36
C PHE A 211 9.05 11.84 6.88
N GLY A 212 8.20 10.90 6.45
CA GLY A 212 8.22 10.37 5.09
C GLY A 212 9.59 9.76 4.76
N ALA A 213 10.14 8.99 5.68
CA ALA A 213 11.41 8.28 5.48
C ALA A 213 11.23 6.94 4.78
N ILE A 214 10.01 6.38 4.79
CA ILE A 214 9.72 5.09 4.14
C ILE A 214 9.13 5.36 2.76
N PHE A 215 9.71 4.75 1.74
CA PHE A 215 9.31 4.89 0.35
C PHE A 215 9.10 3.52 -0.30
N GLU A 216 8.20 3.48 -1.27
CA GLU A 216 8.15 2.41 -2.25
C GLU A 216 9.10 2.71 -3.42
N ILE A 217 9.72 1.69 -3.98
CA ILE A 217 10.61 1.83 -5.13
C ILE A 217 9.76 1.89 -6.39
N SER A 218 9.83 3.02 -7.08
CA SER A 218 9.00 3.35 -8.24
C SER A 218 9.46 2.67 -9.51
N GLN A 219 8.51 2.39 -10.40
CA GLN A 219 8.77 1.93 -11.77
C GLN A 219 8.26 2.93 -12.83
N VAL A 220 7.94 4.15 -12.43
CA VAL A 220 7.38 5.17 -13.34
C VAL A 220 8.32 5.45 -14.50
N PHE A 221 9.62 5.62 -14.26
CA PHE A 221 10.58 5.91 -15.32
C PHE A 221 10.85 4.70 -16.21
N ASP A 222 10.78 3.47 -15.69
CA ASP A 222 10.86 2.25 -16.50
C ASP A 222 9.68 2.16 -17.49
N ILE A 223 8.47 2.51 -17.02
CA ILE A 223 7.25 2.56 -17.84
C ILE A 223 7.36 3.65 -18.90
N LEU A 224 7.77 4.85 -18.52
CA LEU A 224 7.91 5.98 -19.42
C LEU A 224 8.97 5.73 -20.50
N GLU A 225 10.10 5.13 -20.15
CA GLU A 225 11.15 4.76 -21.12
C GLU A 225 10.72 3.63 -22.04
N ALA A 226 9.93 2.68 -21.57
CA ALA A 226 9.36 1.64 -22.41
C ALA A 226 8.37 2.23 -23.44
N ILE A 227 7.53 3.20 -23.02
CA ILE A 227 6.64 3.94 -23.92
C ILE A 227 7.46 4.74 -24.94
N ARG A 228 8.49 5.46 -24.51
CA ARG A 228 9.38 6.26 -25.37
C ARG A 228 10.10 5.39 -26.38
N ALA A 229 10.48 4.16 -26.01
CA ALA A 229 11.09 3.18 -26.90
C ALA A 229 10.11 2.57 -27.91
N GLY A 230 8.82 2.93 -27.88
CA GLY A 230 7.79 2.41 -28.76
C GLY A 230 7.29 1.01 -28.38
N GLU A 231 7.58 0.54 -27.16
CA GLU A 231 7.06 -0.74 -26.68
C GLU A 231 5.55 -0.63 -26.46
N LYS A 232 4.83 -1.71 -26.76
CA LYS A 232 3.39 -1.77 -26.54
C LYS A 232 3.09 -2.08 -25.08
N LEU A 233 2.51 -1.13 -24.35
CA LEU A 233 2.14 -1.30 -22.95
C LEU A 233 0.62 -1.36 -22.79
N ILE A 234 0.14 -2.33 -22.01
CA ILE A 234 -1.28 -2.48 -21.65
C ILE A 234 -1.44 -2.15 -20.18
N ALA A 235 -2.29 -1.18 -19.87
CA ALA A 235 -2.65 -0.84 -18.49
C ALA A 235 -3.71 -1.80 -17.98
N ILE A 236 -3.49 -2.37 -16.78
CA ILE A 236 -4.51 -3.15 -16.09
C ILE A 236 -4.84 -2.49 -14.73
N PRO A 237 -5.78 -1.53 -14.71
CA PRO A 237 -6.16 -0.82 -13.49
C PRO A 237 -7.03 -1.68 -12.58
N ALA A 238 -6.71 -1.64 -11.28
CA ALA A 238 -7.51 -2.30 -10.24
C ALA A 238 -8.88 -1.63 -10.07
N PRO A 239 -9.95 -2.37 -9.71
CA PRO A 239 -11.29 -1.82 -9.52
C PRO A 239 -11.37 -0.65 -8.53
N SER A 240 -10.46 -0.59 -7.58
CA SER A 240 -10.34 0.50 -6.62
C SER A 240 -10.02 1.88 -7.23
N ILE A 241 -9.68 1.95 -8.52
CA ILE A 241 -9.49 3.20 -9.26
C ILE A 241 -10.76 4.05 -9.30
N LEU A 242 -11.93 3.42 -9.26
CA LEU A 242 -13.23 4.08 -9.23
C LEU A 242 -13.40 5.07 -8.07
N GLY A 243 -12.69 4.86 -6.97
CA GLY A 243 -12.74 5.72 -5.80
C GLY A 243 -11.61 6.75 -5.71
N GLN A 244 -10.74 6.93 -6.70
CA GLN A 244 -9.49 7.67 -6.53
C GLN A 244 -9.49 9.10 -7.10
N PHE A 245 -10.15 9.35 -8.22
CA PHE A 245 -10.02 10.59 -8.97
C PHE A 245 -11.36 11.31 -9.13
N LYS A 246 -11.33 12.65 -9.24
CA LYS A 246 -12.51 13.49 -9.50
C LYS A 246 -12.83 13.59 -11.01
N ALA A 247 -12.74 12.48 -11.71
CA ALA A 247 -13.05 12.38 -13.11
C ALA A 247 -13.92 11.15 -13.35
N THR A 248 -14.57 11.06 -14.49
CA THR A 248 -15.25 9.82 -14.88
C THR A 248 -14.21 8.75 -15.16
N ILE A 249 -14.59 7.48 -14.99
CA ILE A 249 -13.65 6.39 -15.23
C ILE A 249 -13.15 6.37 -16.69
N ASP A 250 -14.02 6.70 -17.63
CA ASP A 250 -13.67 6.79 -19.06
C ASP A 250 -12.62 7.90 -19.30
N GLN A 251 -12.69 9.03 -18.57
CA GLN A 251 -11.67 10.08 -18.63
C GLN A 251 -10.34 9.63 -18.03
N VAL A 252 -10.36 8.88 -16.90
CA VAL A 252 -9.13 8.31 -16.34
C VAL A 252 -8.49 7.32 -17.30
N TYR A 253 -9.28 6.49 -17.96
CA TYR A 253 -8.77 5.58 -18.99
C TYR A 253 -8.26 6.33 -20.22
N GLY A 254 -8.94 7.39 -20.60
CA GLY A 254 -8.48 8.30 -21.66
C GLY A 254 -7.13 8.94 -21.33
N ALA A 255 -6.94 9.39 -20.10
CA ALA A 255 -5.65 9.92 -19.62
C ALA A 255 -4.55 8.86 -19.68
N LEU A 256 -4.83 7.58 -19.37
CA LEU A 256 -3.87 6.50 -19.56
C LEU A 256 -3.48 6.33 -21.04
N LYS A 257 -4.45 6.50 -21.96
CA LYS A 257 -4.15 6.52 -23.42
C LYS A 257 -3.26 7.69 -23.79
N GLU A 258 -3.48 8.86 -23.21
CA GLU A 258 -2.65 10.06 -23.44
C GLU A 258 -1.23 9.91 -22.87
N VAL A 259 -1.03 9.16 -21.80
CA VAL A 259 0.31 8.76 -21.30
C VAL A 259 1.06 7.93 -22.34
N GLY A 260 0.34 7.14 -23.17
CA GLY A 260 0.93 6.29 -24.20
C GLY A 260 0.61 4.81 -24.08
N PHE A 261 -0.27 4.41 -23.15
CA PHE A 261 -0.73 3.03 -23.08
C PHE A 261 -1.51 2.64 -24.35
N ALA A 262 -1.19 1.49 -24.92
CA ALA A 262 -1.83 1.02 -26.15
C ALA A 262 -3.29 0.55 -25.95
N ASP A 263 -3.61 0.02 -24.77
CA ASP A 263 -4.97 -0.39 -24.39
C ASP A 263 -5.12 -0.40 -22.87
N VAL A 264 -6.37 -0.45 -22.40
CA VAL A 264 -6.76 -0.59 -21.00
C VAL A 264 -7.65 -1.81 -20.88
N ILE A 265 -7.31 -2.74 -19.97
CA ILE A 265 -8.10 -3.92 -19.63
C ILE A 265 -8.35 -3.87 -18.12
N GLU A 266 -9.61 -3.86 -17.70
CA GLU A 266 -9.95 -3.78 -16.28
C GLU A 266 -9.53 -5.04 -15.53
N VAL A 267 -8.91 -4.89 -14.36
CA VAL A 267 -8.65 -6.04 -13.46
C VAL A 267 -9.96 -6.69 -13.00
N ALA A 268 -11.08 -6.00 -13.13
CA ALA A 268 -12.41 -6.57 -12.93
C ALA A 268 -12.70 -7.78 -13.83
N GLU A 269 -12.16 -7.83 -15.08
CA GLU A 269 -12.25 -9.04 -15.92
C GLU A 269 -11.53 -10.23 -15.28
N GLY A 270 -10.34 -10.00 -14.71
CA GLY A 270 -9.62 -11.02 -13.96
C GLY A 270 -10.31 -11.40 -12.64
N ALA A 271 -11.04 -10.45 -12.02
CA ALA A 271 -11.83 -10.74 -10.84
C ALA A 271 -13.01 -11.67 -11.12
N MET A 272 -13.58 -11.63 -12.32
CA MET A 272 -14.62 -12.60 -12.74
C MET A 272 -14.04 -14.02 -12.79
N GLU A 273 -12.84 -14.20 -13.34
CA GLU A 273 -12.15 -15.50 -13.37
C GLU A 273 -11.80 -15.97 -11.95
N THR A 274 -11.27 -15.06 -11.11
CA THR A 274 -11.01 -15.36 -9.68
C THR A 274 -12.29 -15.83 -8.99
N THR A 275 -13.41 -15.14 -9.19
CA THR A 275 -14.70 -15.47 -8.57
C THR A 275 -15.17 -16.86 -8.97
N SER A 276 -15.13 -17.18 -10.26
CA SER A 276 -15.54 -18.50 -10.77
C SER A 276 -14.69 -19.61 -10.16
N ASN A 277 -13.36 -19.45 -10.21
CA ASN A 277 -12.45 -20.46 -9.69
C ASN A 277 -12.54 -20.63 -8.16
N GLU A 278 -12.61 -19.52 -7.39
CA GLU A 278 -12.81 -19.59 -5.94
C GLU A 278 -14.15 -20.22 -5.56
N ALA A 279 -15.21 -19.94 -6.33
CA ALA A 279 -16.52 -20.53 -6.09
C ALA A 279 -16.51 -22.06 -6.27
N HIS A 280 -15.91 -22.56 -7.34
CA HIS A 280 -15.77 -23.99 -7.59
C HIS A 280 -14.87 -24.66 -6.53
N GLU A 281 -13.70 -24.08 -6.27
CA GLU A 281 -12.77 -24.62 -5.26
C GLU A 281 -13.40 -24.64 -3.85
N LEU A 282 -14.21 -23.65 -3.50
CA LEU A 282 -14.92 -23.62 -2.22
C LEU A 282 -15.87 -24.81 -2.09
N LEU A 283 -16.69 -25.08 -3.11
CA LEU A 283 -17.61 -26.21 -3.09
C LEU A 283 -16.87 -27.56 -3.00
N GLU A 284 -15.84 -27.76 -3.81
CA GLU A 284 -15.00 -28.95 -3.79
C GLU A 284 -14.40 -29.22 -2.40
N LYS A 285 -13.76 -28.19 -1.81
CA LYS A 285 -13.15 -28.31 -0.47
C LYS A 285 -14.17 -28.61 0.63
N LEU A 286 -15.38 -28.04 0.54
CA LEU A 286 -16.44 -28.34 1.50
C LEU A 286 -16.97 -29.78 1.33
N GLU A 287 -17.10 -30.30 0.09
CA GLU A 287 -17.46 -31.68 -0.20
C GLU A 287 -16.39 -32.67 0.29
N GLU A 288 -15.11 -32.31 0.20
CA GLU A 288 -13.98 -33.06 0.78
C GLU A 288 -13.93 -33.02 2.32
N GLY A 289 -14.81 -32.28 2.96
CA GLY A 289 -14.92 -32.18 4.42
C GLY A 289 -14.01 -31.14 5.06
N GLN A 290 -13.46 -30.21 4.27
CA GLN A 290 -12.73 -29.07 4.82
C GLN A 290 -13.72 -28.10 5.49
N ASN A 291 -13.40 -27.64 6.70
CA ASN A 291 -14.31 -26.81 7.48
C ASN A 291 -14.50 -25.39 6.91
N PHE A 292 -13.45 -24.83 6.30
CA PHE A 292 -13.50 -23.49 5.72
C PHE A 292 -12.39 -23.29 4.67
N MET A 293 -12.57 -22.30 3.82
CA MET A 293 -11.57 -21.79 2.89
C MET A 293 -11.39 -20.28 3.07
N THR A 294 -10.17 -19.78 2.84
CA THR A 294 -9.87 -18.34 2.82
C THR A 294 -9.52 -17.90 1.41
N THR A 295 -9.82 -16.65 1.07
CA THR A 295 -9.44 -16.07 -0.24
C THR A 295 -7.93 -15.95 -0.42
N SER A 296 -7.45 -15.90 -1.66
CA SER A 296 -6.02 -15.77 -2.03
C SER A 296 -5.66 -14.40 -2.64
N CYS A 297 -6.63 -13.56 -2.97
CA CYS A 297 -6.44 -12.35 -3.79
C CYS A 297 -5.57 -11.26 -3.15
N CYS A 298 -5.37 -11.26 -1.81
CA CYS A 298 -4.56 -10.29 -1.10
C CYS A 298 -3.10 -10.78 -0.93
N PRO A 299 -2.10 -10.20 -1.64
CA PRO A 299 -0.72 -10.68 -1.55
C PRO A 299 -0.09 -10.45 -0.16
N SER A 300 -0.50 -9.43 0.59
CA SER A 300 -0.07 -9.29 1.99
C SER A 300 -0.57 -10.42 2.89
N TYR A 301 -1.75 -10.99 2.59
CA TYR A 301 -2.25 -12.18 3.29
C TYR A 301 -1.41 -13.41 2.95
N ILE A 302 -1.08 -13.60 1.69
CA ILE A 302 -0.21 -14.71 1.26
C ILE A 302 1.16 -14.62 1.94
N GLU A 303 1.76 -13.43 2.02
CA GLU A 303 3.01 -13.22 2.76
C GLU A 303 2.84 -13.50 4.26
N LEU A 304 1.71 -13.08 4.86
CA LEU A 304 1.40 -13.37 6.27
C LEU A 304 1.33 -14.88 6.53
N VAL A 305 0.65 -15.62 5.66
CA VAL A 305 0.55 -17.08 5.77
C VAL A 305 1.92 -17.72 5.62
N ASN A 306 2.66 -17.38 4.57
CA ASN A 306 3.94 -17.99 4.28
C ASN A 306 4.99 -17.76 5.39
N LYS A 307 5.04 -16.53 5.95
CA LYS A 307 6.10 -16.13 6.91
C LYS A 307 5.71 -16.30 8.38
N HIS A 308 4.41 -16.20 8.71
CA HIS A 308 3.97 -16.08 10.11
C HIS A 308 2.92 -17.09 10.57
N ILE A 309 2.15 -17.69 9.64
CA ILE A 309 1.06 -18.63 9.95
C ILE A 309 1.04 -19.78 8.93
N PRO A 310 2.12 -20.58 8.82
CA PRO A 310 2.22 -21.62 7.77
C PRO A 310 1.11 -22.68 7.87
N ASP A 311 0.58 -22.95 9.06
CA ASP A 311 -0.54 -23.87 9.28
C ASP A 311 -1.85 -23.43 8.59
N MET A 312 -1.97 -22.16 8.22
CA MET A 312 -3.11 -21.61 7.49
C MET A 312 -3.07 -22.00 6.00
N LYS A 313 -1.91 -22.34 5.45
CA LYS A 313 -1.70 -22.56 4.01
C LYS A 313 -2.68 -23.55 3.38
N LYS A 314 -3.05 -24.61 4.10
CA LYS A 314 -4.02 -25.62 3.62
C LYS A 314 -5.44 -25.10 3.44
N TYR A 315 -5.78 -23.97 4.09
CA TYR A 315 -7.11 -23.36 4.00
C TYR A 315 -7.15 -22.23 2.96
N VAL A 316 -6.02 -21.79 2.45
CA VAL A 316 -5.96 -20.73 1.44
C VAL A 316 -6.41 -21.27 0.09
N SER A 317 -7.22 -20.50 -0.64
CA SER A 317 -7.55 -20.81 -2.02
C SER A 317 -6.29 -20.89 -2.88
N SER A 318 -6.28 -21.83 -3.81
CA SER A 318 -5.21 -21.99 -4.80
C SER A 318 -5.36 -21.06 -6.00
N THR A 319 -6.49 -20.39 -6.09
CA THR A 319 -6.89 -19.51 -7.19
C THR A 319 -5.95 -18.30 -7.33
N GLY A 320 -5.63 -17.93 -8.56
CA GLY A 320 -4.87 -16.72 -8.88
C GLY A 320 -5.63 -15.45 -8.50
N SER A 321 -4.89 -14.37 -8.21
CA SER A 321 -5.50 -13.08 -7.92
C SER A 321 -6.13 -12.46 -9.19
N PRO A 322 -7.04 -11.46 -9.05
CA PRO A 322 -7.54 -10.70 -10.19
C PRO A 322 -6.45 -10.10 -11.09
N MET A 323 -5.33 -9.64 -10.53
CA MET A 323 -4.17 -9.18 -11.30
C MET A 323 -3.57 -10.31 -12.14
N TYR A 324 -3.42 -11.49 -11.55
CA TYR A 324 -2.90 -12.69 -12.24
C TYR A 324 -3.71 -13.03 -13.50
N TYR A 325 -5.04 -13.07 -13.39
CA TYR A 325 -5.89 -13.39 -14.54
C TYR A 325 -5.97 -12.26 -15.55
N ALA A 326 -6.10 -11.01 -15.09
CA ALA A 326 -6.13 -9.86 -16.01
C ALA A 326 -4.85 -9.74 -16.83
N ALA A 327 -3.68 -10.02 -16.25
CA ALA A 327 -2.42 -10.03 -16.98
C ALA A 327 -2.41 -11.12 -18.07
N ARG A 328 -2.95 -12.30 -17.80
CA ARG A 328 -3.05 -13.38 -18.78
C ARG A 328 -4.04 -13.07 -19.89
N ILE A 329 -5.17 -12.43 -19.56
CA ILE A 329 -6.11 -11.90 -20.54
C ILE A 329 -5.39 -10.90 -21.47
N ALA A 330 -4.62 -9.97 -20.87
CA ALA A 330 -3.84 -8.99 -21.62
C ALA A 330 -2.79 -9.64 -22.54
N LYS A 331 -2.01 -10.60 -22.03
CA LYS A 331 -1.01 -11.33 -22.83
C LYS A 331 -1.64 -12.22 -23.91
N LYS A 332 -2.82 -12.80 -23.65
CA LYS A 332 -3.56 -13.56 -24.67
C LYS A 332 -4.01 -12.68 -25.83
N LYS A 333 -4.49 -11.44 -25.51
CA LYS A 333 -4.92 -10.46 -26.51
C LYS A 333 -3.74 -9.79 -27.21
N TYR A 334 -2.64 -9.59 -26.49
CA TYR A 334 -1.44 -8.88 -26.93
C TYR A 334 -0.18 -9.63 -26.48
N PRO A 335 0.26 -10.70 -27.18
CA PRO A 335 1.35 -11.55 -26.72
C PRO A 335 2.67 -10.82 -26.48
N ASP A 336 3.01 -9.86 -27.32
CA ASP A 336 4.28 -9.12 -27.27
C ASP A 336 4.21 -7.84 -26.41
N ALA A 337 3.03 -7.51 -25.86
CA ALA A 337 2.88 -6.31 -25.06
C ALA A 337 3.38 -6.51 -23.62
N LYS A 338 3.91 -5.44 -23.04
CA LYS A 338 4.18 -5.38 -21.61
C LYS A 338 2.92 -4.99 -20.84
N VAL A 339 2.73 -5.60 -19.68
CA VAL A 339 1.55 -5.40 -18.83
C VAL A 339 1.93 -4.59 -17.60
N VAL A 340 1.19 -3.52 -17.37
CA VAL A 340 1.38 -2.62 -16.22
C VAL A 340 0.16 -2.69 -15.31
N PHE A 341 0.33 -3.24 -14.12
CA PHE A 341 -0.72 -3.18 -13.10
C PHE A 341 -0.74 -1.78 -12.47
N ILE A 342 -1.94 -1.23 -12.31
CA ILE A 342 -2.15 0.09 -11.69
C ILE A 342 -3.11 -0.08 -10.51
N GLY A 343 -2.64 0.17 -9.27
CA GLY A 343 -3.48 -0.08 -8.09
C GLY A 343 -2.94 0.52 -6.80
N PRO A 344 -3.66 0.41 -5.67
CA PRO A 344 -3.31 1.07 -4.41
C PRO A 344 -2.38 0.23 -3.52
N CYS A 345 -1.81 -0.87 -4.03
CA CYS A 345 -1.24 -1.93 -3.20
C CYS A 345 0.25 -2.12 -3.45
N ILE A 346 1.06 -1.89 -2.43
CA ILE A 346 2.52 -2.11 -2.47
C ILE A 346 2.85 -3.60 -2.64
N ALA A 347 2.13 -4.49 -1.93
CA ALA A 347 2.38 -5.92 -2.01
C ALA A 347 2.17 -6.51 -3.42
N LYS A 348 1.42 -5.84 -4.29
CA LYS A 348 1.28 -6.21 -5.71
C LYS A 348 2.59 -6.09 -6.48
N ARG A 349 3.53 -5.24 -6.06
CA ARG A 349 4.89 -5.21 -6.61
C ARG A 349 5.62 -6.54 -6.35
N LYS A 350 5.47 -7.11 -5.13
CA LYS A 350 6.09 -8.40 -4.79
C LYS A 350 5.44 -9.57 -5.51
N GLU A 351 4.13 -9.53 -5.70
CA GLU A 351 3.40 -10.51 -6.51
C GLU A 351 3.86 -10.44 -7.98
N ALA A 352 3.95 -9.24 -8.56
CA ALA A 352 4.41 -9.02 -9.93
C ALA A 352 5.86 -9.47 -10.17
N GLN A 353 6.74 -9.35 -9.18
CA GLN A 353 8.11 -9.88 -9.28
C GLN A 353 8.15 -11.40 -9.51
N ARG A 354 7.15 -12.11 -9.02
CA ARG A 354 7.01 -13.58 -9.15
C ARG A 354 6.17 -13.99 -10.36
N ASP A 355 5.43 -13.06 -10.95
CA ASP A 355 4.55 -13.34 -12.10
C ASP A 355 5.23 -12.92 -13.41
N GLU A 356 5.27 -13.84 -14.38
CA GLU A 356 5.90 -13.59 -15.68
C GLU A 356 5.05 -12.71 -16.60
N CYS A 357 3.74 -12.64 -16.36
CA CYS A 357 2.81 -11.88 -17.20
C CYS A 357 2.67 -10.41 -16.81
N VAL A 358 3.08 -10.02 -15.59
CA VAL A 358 3.08 -8.62 -15.13
C VAL A 358 4.49 -8.07 -15.23
N ASP A 359 4.69 -7.05 -16.05
CA ASP A 359 6.01 -6.47 -16.30
C ASP A 359 6.31 -5.34 -15.31
N TYR A 360 5.33 -4.46 -15.04
CA TYR A 360 5.49 -3.30 -14.16
C TYR A 360 4.29 -3.12 -13.25
N VAL A 361 4.51 -2.41 -12.14
CA VAL A 361 3.46 -1.97 -11.21
C VAL A 361 3.59 -0.47 -10.97
N MET A 362 2.47 0.25 -11.07
CA MET A 362 2.35 1.66 -10.72
C MET A 362 1.27 1.82 -9.65
N THR A 363 1.48 2.70 -8.70
CA THR A 363 0.46 2.98 -7.68
C THR A 363 -0.40 4.19 -8.04
N PHE A 364 -1.57 4.32 -7.39
CA PHE A 364 -2.43 5.49 -7.60
C PHE A 364 -1.78 6.77 -7.09
N GLU A 365 -0.92 6.65 -6.06
CA GLU A 365 -0.15 7.77 -5.53
C GLU A 365 0.91 8.26 -6.55
N GLU A 366 1.43 7.36 -7.39
CA GLU A 366 2.34 7.70 -8.49
C GLU A 366 1.59 8.20 -9.73
N LEU A 367 0.38 7.69 -9.97
CA LEU A 367 -0.38 7.98 -11.19
C LEU A 367 -0.81 9.45 -11.28
N HIS A 368 -1.24 10.07 -10.18
CA HIS A 368 -1.67 11.46 -10.19
C HIS A 368 -0.53 12.44 -10.50
N PRO A 369 0.64 12.38 -9.82
CA PRO A 369 1.76 13.24 -10.19
C PRO A 369 2.33 12.93 -11.58
N LEU A 370 2.21 11.70 -12.08
CA LEU A 370 2.53 11.35 -13.47
C LEU A 370 1.68 12.16 -14.45
N PHE A 371 0.36 12.16 -14.28
CA PHE A 371 -0.53 12.96 -15.14
C PHE A 371 -0.17 14.44 -15.11
N ARG A 372 0.04 15.00 -13.92
CA ARG A 372 0.40 16.40 -13.76
C ARG A 372 1.76 16.75 -14.38
N GLY A 373 2.77 15.94 -14.18
CA GLY A 373 4.10 16.13 -14.76
C GLY A 373 4.07 16.06 -16.31
N LEU A 374 3.20 15.20 -16.85
CA LEU A 374 2.97 15.15 -18.29
C LEU A 374 2.04 16.28 -18.80
N GLY A 375 1.43 17.07 -17.93
CA GLY A 375 0.48 18.12 -18.28
C GLY A 375 -0.85 17.56 -18.76
N ILE A 376 -1.26 16.38 -18.29
CA ILE A 376 -2.54 15.75 -18.60
C ILE A 376 -3.55 16.16 -17.53
N GLU A 377 -4.60 16.88 -17.93
CA GLU A 377 -5.70 17.29 -17.08
C GLU A 377 -6.84 16.27 -17.19
N LEU A 378 -7.09 15.50 -16.13
CA LEU A 378 -8.05 14.38 -16.14
C LEU A 378 -9.45 14.77 -16.60
N GLU A 379 -9.92 15.96 -16.19
CA GLU A 379 -11.25 16.46 -16.53
C GLU A 379 -11.40 16.81 -18.02
N GLN A 380 -10.27 17.00 -18.72
CA GLN A 380 -10.20 17.34 -20.14
C GLN A 380 -9.79 16.15 -21.01
N ALA A 381 -9.36 15.05 -20.41
CA ALA A 381 -8.94 13.86 -21.14
C ALA A 381 -10.08 13.30 -22.02
N THR A 382 -9.74 12.88 -23.22
CA THR A 382 -10.70 12.27 -24.14
C THR A 382 -11.19 10.94 -23.57
N PRO A 383 -12.50 10.78 -23.28
CA PRO A 383 -13.01 9.55 -22.68
C PRO A 383 -12.68 8.30 -23.52
N TYR A 384 -12.18 7.28 -22.85
CA TYR A 384 -11.89 5.97 -23.46
C TYR A 384 -12.72 4.89 -22.80
N LYS A 385 -13.48 4.12 -23.58
CA LYS A 385 -14.26 2.98 -23.09
C LYS A 385 -13.50 1.69 -23.31
N VAL A 386 -13.46 0.86 -22.28
CA VAL A 386 -12.89 -0.49 -22.39
C VAL A 386 -13.73 -1.37 -23.33
N ALA A 387 -13.07 -2.32 -23.99
CA ALA A 387 -13.72 -3.17 -24.99
C ALA A 387 -14.73 -4.16 -24.40
N LYS A 388 -14.53 -4.56 -23.13
CA LYS A 388 -15.39 -5.52 -22.42
C LYS A 388 -15.83 -4.93 -21.09
N GLU A 389 -17.12 -4.96 -20.82
CA GLU A 389 -17.69 -4.55 -19.56
C GLU A 389 -17.67 -5.73 -18.56
N SER A 390 -17.28 -5.47 -17.33
CA SER A 390 -17.24 -6.44 -16.24
C SER A 390 -18.47 -6.28 -15.34
N VAL A 391 -18.88 -7.36 -14.67
CA VAL A 391 -20.03 -7.36 -13.73
C VAL A 391 -19.74 -6.44 -12.54
N CYS A 392 -20.82 -5.90 -11.95
CA CYS A 392 -20.75 -5.00 -10.80
C CYS A 392 -20.01 -5.63 -9.63
N GLU A 393 -20.25 -6.89 -9.36
CA GLU A 393 -19.64 -7.65 -8.25
C GLU A 393 -18.13 -7.78 -8.42
N ALA A 394 -17.62 -7.89 -9.66
CA ALA A 394 -16.18 -7.92 -9.92
C ALA A 394 -15.49 -6.58 -9.57
N HIS A 395 -16.17 -5.45 -9.81
CA HIS A 395 -15.70 -4.14 -9.35
C HIS A 395 -15.80 -4.01 -7.81
N GLY A 396 -16.72 -4.73 -7.19
CA GLY A 396 -16.89 -4.82 -5.75
C GLY A 396 -15.67 -5.35 -4.99
N PHE A 397 -14.77 -6.09 -5.65
CA PHE A 397 -13.50 -6.56 -5.07
C PHE A 397 -12.64 -5.45 -4.45
N ALA A 398 -12.89 -4.20 -4.81
CA ALA A 398 -12.20 -3.04 -4.27
C ALA A 398 -12.51 -2.76 -2.79
N GLN A 399 -13.57 -3.28 -2.24
CA GLN A 399 -14.01 -3.05 -0.86
C GLN A 399 -14.10 -4.34 -0.05
N ALA A 400 -14.03 -4.22 1.28
CA ALA A 400 -14.23 -5.36 2.18
C ALA A 400 -15.66 -5.91 2.02
N GLY A 401 -15.77 -7.22 1.93
CA GLY A 401 -17.01 -7.95 1.63
C GLY A 401 -17.26 -8.16 0.13
N GLY A 402 -16.49 -7.51 -0.73
CA GLY A 402 -16.72 -7.55 -2.17
C GLY A 402 -16.34 -8.88 -2.82
N VAL A 403 -15.26 -9.51 -2.38
CA VAL A 403 -14.86 -10.83 -2.90
C VAL A 403 -15.89 -11.87 -2.50
N ALA A 404 -16.25 -11.89 -1.22
CA ALA A 404 -17.24 -12.81 -0.70
C ALA A 404 -18.61 -12.60 -1.34
N GLY A 405 -19.01 -11.34 -1.51
CA GLY A 405 -20.25 -10.99 -2.20
C GLY A 405 -20.28 -11.45 -3.65
N ALA A 406 -19.17 -11.33 -4.37
CA ALA A 406 -19.06 -11.80 -5.75
C ALA A 406 -19.16 -13.33 -5.84
N VAL A 407 -18.46 -14.06 -4.95
CA VAL A 407 -18.55 -15.54 -4.89
C VAL A 407 -19.97 -15.99 -4.56
N GLN A 408 -20.65 -15.34 -3.61
CA GLN A 408 -22.03 -15.66 -3.27
C GLN A 408 -22.99 -15.36 -4.43
N ALA A 409 -22.82 -14.22 -5.13
CA ALA A 409 -23.63 -13.88 -6.30
C ALA A 409 -23.41 -14.86 -7.44
N TYR A 410 -22.17 -15.28 -7.69
CA TYR A 410 -21.85 -16.27 -8.71
C TYR A 410 -22.45 -17.64 -8.41
N LEU A 411 -22.39 -18.09 -7.15
CA LEU A 411 -22.97 -19.36 -6.72
C LEU A 411 -24.51 -19.36 -6.74
N GLY A 412 -25.13 -18.18 -6.61
CA GLY A 412 -26.59 -18.06 -6.57
C GLY A 412 -27.23 -18.97 -5.50
N PRO A 413 -28.20 -19.83 -5.87
CA PRO A 413 -28.85 -20.75 -4.92
C PRO A 413 -27.89 -21.72 -4.20
N LYS A 414 -26.76 -22.08 -4.81
CA LYS A 414 -25.74 -22.95 -4.21
C LYS A 414 -25.01 -22.30 -3.03
N ALA A 415 -25.09 -20.98 -2.89
CA ALA A 415 -24.54 -20.27 -1.74
C ALA A 415 -25.39 -20.44 -0.46
N GLN A 416 -26.61 -21.03 -0.57
CA GLN A 416 -27.49 -21.20 0.58
C GLN A 416 -26.81 -22.07 1.65
N GLY A 417 -26.70 -21.55 2.87
CA GLY A 417 -26.05 -22.23 3.99
C GLY A 417 -24.55 -21.94 4.14
N ILE A 418 -23.91 -21.32 3.16
CA ILE A 418 -22.50 -20.91 3.26
C ILE A 418 -22.41 -19.59 4.05
N LYS A 419 -21.90 -19.68 5.28
CA LYS A 419 -21.62 -18.52 6.11
C LYS A 419 -20.28 -17.89 5.69
N VAL A 420 -20.30 -16.57 5.58
CA VAL A 420 -19.11 -15.77 5.22
C VAL A 420 -18.61 -14.99 6.42
N LEU A 421 -17.30 -14.90 6.56
CA LEU A 421 -16.61 -14.04 7.52
C LEU A 421 -15.65 -13.12 6.77
N GLN A 422 -15.55 -11.86 7.21
CA GLN A 422 -14.67 -10.87 6.60
C GLN A 422 -13.59 -10.47 7.60
N PHE A 423 -12.33 -10.58 7.18
CA PHE A 423 -11.19 -10.01 7.86
C PHE A 423 -10.62 -8.87 7.03
N SER A 424 -10.83 -7.66 7.49
CA SER A 424 -10.10 -6.48 7.03
C SER A 424 -9.25 -5.92 8.17
N ASP A 425 -8.14 -5.26 7.82
CA ASP A 425 -7.15 -4.74 8.75
C ASP A 425 -6.34 -5.81 9.52
N PHE A 426 -5.16 -6.14 9.00
CA PHE A 426 -4.22 -6.99 9.73
C PHE A 426 -3.56 -6.20 10.86
N ASN A 427 -4.10 -6.36 12.05
CA ASN A 427 -3.56 -5.89 13.31
C ASN A 427 -3.17 -7.08 14.20
N LYS A 428 -2.49 -6.80 15.32
CA LYS A 428 -2.03 -7.86 16.25
C LYS A 428 -3.17 -8.78 16.72
N LYS A 429 -4.38 -8.22 16.96
CA LYS A 429 -5.56 -8.97 17.41
C LYS A 429 -6.03 -9.91 16.31
N ASN A 430 -6.25 -9.40 15.11
CA ASN A 430 -6.75 -10.18 13.98
C ASN A 430 -5.78 -11.30 13.58
N ILE A 431 -4.46 -11.02 13.58
CA ILE A 431 -3.44 -12.04 13.34
C ILE A 431 -3.47 -13.12 14.43
N GLY A 432 -3.71 -12.74 15.69
CA GLY A 432 -3.88 -13.70 16.80
C GLY A 432 -5.08 -14.64 16.58
N VAL A 433 -6.20 -14.12 16.11
CA VAL A 433 -7.40 -14.90 15.76
C VAL A 433 -7.11 -15.85 14.60
N LEU A 434 -6.43 -15.38 13.54
CA LEU A 434 -6.06 -16.23 12.41
C LEU A 434 -5.13 -17.39 12.82
N ARG A 435 -4.19 -17.16 13.73
CA ARG A 435 -3.37 -18.24 14.29
C ARG A 435 -4.19 -19.29 15.05
N ALA A 436 -5.22 -18.84 15.78
CA ALA A 436 -6.12 -19.76 16.48
C ALA A 436 -6.94 -20.59 15.49
N TYR A 437 -7.46 -19.99 14.41
CA TYR A 437 -8.16 -20.69 13.35
C TYR A 437 -7.28 -21.71 12.64
N ALA A 438 -6.05 -21.32 12.28
CA ALA A 438 -5.08 -22.22 11.65
C ALA A 438 -4.78 -23.45 12.51
N LYS A 439 -4.62 -23.25 13.84
CA LYS A 439 -4.30 -24.32 14.80
C LYS A 439 -5.49 -25.24 15.09
N THR A 440 -6.69 -24.68 15.24
CA THR A 440 -7.87 -25.44 15.66
C THR A 440 -8.67 -26.02 14.50
N GLY A 441 -8.57 -25.41 13.31
CA GLY A 441 -9.43 -25.73 12.17
C GLY A 441 -10.91 -25.41 12.39
N LYS A 442 -11.27 -24.66 13.44
CA LYS A 442 -12.65 -24.36 13.81
C LYS A 442 -12.97 -22.90 13.63
N VAL A 443 -13.93 -22.61 12.76
CA VAL A 443 -14.49 -21.28 12.49
C VAL A 443 -15.98 -21.43 12.28
N ASP A 444 -16.79 -20.44 12.69
CA ASP A 444 -18.24 -20.43 12.39
C ASP A 444 -18.50 -19.75 11.03
N ALA A 445 -17.74 -20.13 10.02
CA ALA A 445 -17.93 -19.72 8.64
C ALA A 445 -17.24 -20.73 7.70
N GLN A 446 -17.74 -20.90 6.50
CA GLN A 446 -17.19 -21.76 5.47
C GLN A 446 -16.28 -20.99 4.51
N PHE A 447 -16.53 -19.71 4.31
CA PHE A 447 -15.72 -18.86 3.44
C PHE A 447 -15.25 -17.60 4.17
N ILE A 448 -13.95 -17.33 4.14
CA ILE A 448 -13.36 -16.20 4.85
C ILE A 448 -12.64 -15.28 3.86
N GLU A 449 -13.16 -14.08 3.71
CA GLU A 449 -12.49 -13.04 2.94
C GLU A 449 -11.35 -12.42 3.73
N MET A 450 -10.20 -12.30 3.09
CA MET A 450 -8.96 -11.82 3.72
C MET A 450 -8.44 -10.57 3.01
N MET A 451 -8.48 -9.42 3.70
CA MET A 451 -7.92 -8.15 3.21
C MET A 451 -7.00 -7.52 4.26
N ALA A 452 -5.80 -7.10 3.85
CA ALA A 452 -4.84 -6.44 4.75
C ALA A 452 -5.23 -5.00 5.10
N CYS A 453 -5.98 -4.33 4.23
CA CYS A 453 -6.37 -2.93 4.36
C CYS A 453 -7.75 -2.81 5.01
N GLU A 454 -7.90 -1.88 5.97
CA GLU A 454 -9.18 -1.58 6.59
C GLU A 454 -10.17 -1.00 5.57
N GLY A 455 -11.30 -1.69 5.38
CA GLY A 455 -12.33 -1.30 4.43
C GLY A 455 -12.07 -1.70 2.97
N GLY A 456 -10.98 -2.45 2.69
CA GLY A 456 -10.67 -3.00 1.38
C GLY A 456 -9.58 -2.27 0.61
N CYS A 457 -9.35 -2.67 -0.63
CA CYS A 457 -8.27 -2.13 -1.47
C CYS A 457 -8.44 -0.64 -1.81
N VAL A 458 -9.67 -0.12 -1.83
CA VAL A 458 -9.95 1.30 -2.09
C VAL A 458 -9.29 2.24 -1.08
N THR A 459 -8.94 1.72 0.09
CA THR A 459 -8.21 2.42 1.17
C THR A 459 -6.77 1.91 1.31
N GLY A 460 -6.23 1.33 0.26
CA GLY A 460 -4.87 0.78 0.26
C GLY A 460 -3.79 1.81 0.58
N PRO A 461 -2.57 1.36 0.92
CA PRO A 461 -1.51 2.23 1.42
C PRO A 461 -1.06 3.30 0.41
N SER A 462 -1.19 3.05 -0.88
CA SER A 462 -0.86 3.98 -1.97
C SER A 462 -2.12 4.43 -2.74
N ALA A 463 -3.26 4.54 -2.02
CA ALA A 463 -4.47 5.16 -2.53
C ALA A 463 -4.30 6.69 -2.63
N HIS A 464 -4.89 7.30 -3.67
CA HIS A 464 -4.80 8.74 -3.90
C HIS A 464 -5.86 9.54 -3.13
N ASN A 465 -7.05 8.97 -2.94
CA ASN A 465 -8.15 9.65 -2.25
C ASN A 465 -8.18 9.30 -0.76
N ASP A 466 -8.86 10.13 0.05
CA ASP A 466 -9.07 9.79 1.46
C ASP A 466 -10.01 8.58 1.60
N PRO A 467 -9.85 7.76 2.66
CA PRO A 467 -10.57 6.51 2.82
C PRO A 467 -12.10 6.64 2.81
N VAL A 468 -12.64 7.74 3.33
CA VAL A 468 -14.10 7.97 3.42
C VAL A 468 -14.65 8.37 2.05
N SER A 469 -14.02 9.36 1.41
CA SER A 469 -14.41 9.83 0.08
C SER A 469 -14.23 8.74 -0.97
N GLY A 470 -13.12 8.01 -0.91
CA GLY A 470 -12.83 6.92 -1.85
C GLY A 470 -13.88 5.82 -1.81
N ARG A 471 -14.26 5.34 -0.62
CA ARG A 471 -15.34 4.35 -0.45
C ARG A 471 -16.69 4.89 -0.90
N ARG A 472 -17.01 6.15 -0.57
CA ARG A 472 -18.26 6.77 -1.00
C ARG A 472 -18.37 6.85 -2.52
N GLN A 473 -17.31 7.29 -3.18
CA GLN A 473 -17.27 7.40 -4.65
C GLN A 473 -17.37 6.03 -5.31
N LEU A 474 -16.61 5.05 -4.85
CA LEU A 474 -16.70 3.66 -5.32
C LEU A 474 -18.14 3.12 -5.21
N ASN A 475 -18.79 3.28 -4.06
CA ASN A 475 -20.16 2.82 -3.87
C ASN A 475 -21.14 3.52 -4.83
N GLN A 476 -20.95 4.81 -5.07
CA GLN A 476 -21.79 5.55 -6.04
C GLN A 476 -21.60 5.03 -7.47
N ASP A 477 -20.40 4.63 -7.84
CA ASP A 477 -20.12 4.08 -9.16
C ASP A 477 -20.66 2.65 -9.29
N LEU A 478 -20.54 1.82 -8.25
CA LEU A 478 -21.13 0.48 -8.23
C LEU A 478 -22.66 0.51 -8.39
N LEU A 479 -23.34 1.46 -7.76
CA LEU A 479 -24.80 1.61 -7.87
C LEU A 479 -25.28 1.97 -9.29
N LYS A 480 -24.42 2.54 -10.13
CA LYS A 480 -24.75 2.87 -11.52
C LYS A 480 -24.56 1.70 -12.48
N ARG A 481 -23.86 0.64 -12.06
CA ARG A 481 -23.57 -0.52 -12.92
C ARG A 481 -24.76 -1.46 -12.93
N THR A 482 -25.22 -1.82 -14.12
CA THR A 482 -26.40 -2.65 -14.33
C THR A 482 -26.06 -4.11 -14.62
N LEU A 483 -24.87 -4.38 -15.18
CA LEU A 483 -24.41 -5.74 -15.46
C LEU A 483 -24.04 -6.44 -14.16
N LYS A 484 -24.75 -7.53 -13.83
CA LYS A 484 -24.54 -8.36 -12.63
C LYS A 484 -24.41 -9.83 -13.01
N TYR A 485 -23.91 -10.67 -12.11
CA TYR A 485 -23.83 -12.11 -12.36
C TYR A 485 -25.20 -12.73 -12.69
N GLU A 486 -26.26 -12.29 -12.07
CA GLU A 486 -27.64 -12.76 -12.36
C GLU A 486 -27.96 -12.66 -13.86
N ASN A 487 -27.67 -11.50 -14.47
CA ASN A 487 -27.95 -11.23 -15.90
C ASN A 487 -26.84 -11.79 -16.82
N TYR A 488 -25.64 -12.03 -16.29
CA TYR A 488 -24.49 -12.52 -17.07
C TYR A 488 -24.62 -14.00 -17.42
N HIS A 489 -25.21 -14.81 -16.55
CA HIS A 489 -25.45 -16.23 -16.77
C HIS A 489 -26.58 -16.46 -17.80
N GLU A 490 -27.66 -15.67 -17.75
CA GLU A 490 -28.78 -15.78 -18.69
C GLU A 490 -28.34 -15.52 -20.16
N GLY A 491 -27.38 -14.59 -20.40
CA GLY A 491 -26.90 -14.28 -21.75
C GLY A 491 -25.93 -15.31 -22.35
N ASN A 492 -25.30 -16.18 -21.54
CA ASN A 492 -24.37 -17.19 -22.04
C ASN A 492 -25.04 -18.56 -22.29
N GLU A 493 -26.23 -18.80 -21.77
CA GLU A 493 -27.00 -20.01 -22.08
C GLU A 493 -27.69 -19.94 -23.46
N GLU A 494 -28.00 -18.73 -23.94
CA GLU A 494 -28.59 -18.54 -25.28
C GLU A 494 -27.58 -18.63 -26.45
N GLY A 495 -26.28 -18.54 -26.18
CA GLY A 495 -25.20 -18.60 -27.19
C GLY A 495 -24.67 -20.00 -27.52
N ASN A 496 -25.15 -21.06 -26.86
CA ASN A 496 -24.70 -22.45 -27.02
C ASN A 496 -25.81 -23.41 -27.46
N GLN A 497 -26.83 -22.92 -28.18
CA GLN A 497 -27.82 -23.74 -28.89
C GLN A 497 -27.58 -23.73 -30.42
#